data_9371c97e421f8ffe1d86fb0d2134922b
#
_entry.id   9371c97e421f8ffe1d86fb0d2134922b
#
_cell.length_a   1.000
_cell.length_b   1.000
_cell.length_c   1.000
_cell.angle_alpha   90.00
_cell.angle_beta   90.00
_cell.angle_gamma   90.00
#
_symmetry.space_group_name_H-M   'P 1'
#
loop_
_entity.id
_entity.type
_entity.pdbx_description
1 polymer ?
#
loop_
_entity_poly.entity_id
_entity_poly.type
_entity_poly.pdbx_seq_one_letter_code
_entity_poly.pdbx_strand_id
1 'polypeptide(L)'
;IHLIIMKSQSNFSLNWSGNTKATPRIIYPKNLEELKKIMAEKNFIIAGNQRSFGDNSINTNLIVSMKNFKQVLNFDKAKGIIEAQSGVLLKDVLGLIVETGWCVPVTPGSKYVSIGGMVANNVHGKNITNNQIKHHILELKILNENNEIVTCTPTQNKNYFESTIGGFGLTGCILSAKFRLKKINSILMNQEILEFTSYNSFFSILEKSNLYEYNVNWIESFDNGSIKGLCYFGKHENNNNSHTLQKFNFKEKEINFFNYFILKIFTQNYYLIKLTKFIFRKFKKIFYKKVSGFDEFFYPQDYFINWNKIYGKNGFFQAQFLVKENNFKDIMNKIAKFFKDEKNFSTFIIIKKFDEKGKYLNFYGQGFSISMDIPINSKFEKTKNFLNSIFQEYDIKVNFSKDSIANKD
;
A
#
# COMPACT_ATOMS: atom_id res chain seq x y z
N ILE A 1 -16.31 -32.38 11.86
CA ILE A 1 -15.19 -31.43 11.54
C ILE A 1 -15.66 -30.08 12.00
N HIS A 2 -15.24 -29.60 13.19
CA HIS A 2 -15.55 -28.24 13.67
C HIS A 2 -14.57 -27.28 13.01
N LEU A 3 -14.92 -26.83 11.80
CA LEU A 3 -14.38 -25.57 11.24
C LEU A 3 -14.78 -24.44 12.19
N ILE A 4 -13.82 -23.66 12.67
CA ILE A 4 -14.13 -22.47 13.46
C ILE A 4 -14.77 -21.46 12.50
N ILE A 5 -16.11 -21.50 12.45
CA ILE A 5 -16.92 -20.54 11.71
C ILE A 5 -17.14 -19.36 12.66
N MET A 6 -16.36 -18.30 12.55
CA MET A 6 -16.70 -17.05 13.18
C MET A 6 -17.70 -16.32 12.27
N LYS A 7 -18.99 -16.31 12.64
CA LYS A 7 -19.92 -15.31 12.11
C LYS A 7 -19.37 -13.94 12.49
N SER A 8 -19.06 -13.09 11.53
CA SER A 8 -18.72 -11.72 11.83
C SER A 8 -19.92 -11.07 12.51
N GLN A 9 -19.70 -10.52 13.71
CA GLN A 9 -20.73 -9.69 14.35
C GLN A 9 -21.01 -8.51 13.41
N SER A 10 -22.28 -8.26 13.15
CA SER A 10 -22.82 -7.17 12.36
C SER A 10 -22.18 -5.83 12.77
N ASN A 11 -21.34 -5.25 11.93
CA ASN A 11 -20.75 -3.91 11.94
C ASN A 11 -19.21 -3.84 11.82
N PHE A 12 -18.50 -4.92 11.51
CA PHE A 12 -17.08 -4.82 11.21
C PHE A 12 -16.86 -4.47 9.74
N SER A 13 -16.10 -3.43 9.52
CA SER A 13 -15.54 -3.15 8.19
C SER A 13 -14.53 -4.22 7.81
N LEU A 14 -14.66 -4.75 6.59
CA LEU A 14 -13.83 -5.85 6.10
C LEU A 14 -12.56 -5.36 5.37
N ASN A 15 -12.50 -4.09 4.99
CA ASN A 15 -11.30 -3.48 4.40
C ASN A 15 -10.67 -2.46 5.34
N TRP A 16 -9.43 -2.09 5.02
CA TRP A 16 -8.69 -1.16 5.86
C TRP A 16 -9.28 0.26 5.90
N SER A 17 -9.87 0.71 4.82
CA SER A 17 -10.49 2.05 4.73
C SER A 17 -11.80 2.19 5.53
N GLY A 18 -12.39 1.10 5.96
CA GLY A 18 -13.59 1.15 6.78
C GLY A 18 -14.90 1.40 6.01
N ASN A 19 -14.85 1.42 4.68
CA ASN A 19 -15.98 1.81 3.84
C ASN A 19 -16.82 0.64 3.31
N THR A 20 -16.31 -0.59 3.35
CA THR A 20 -17.03 -1.77 2.87
C THR A 20 -17.57 -2.58 4.03
N LYS A 21 -18.89 -2.76 4.05
CA LYS A 21 -19.60 -3.54 5.06
C LYS A 21 -20.21 -4.77 4.41
N ALA A 22 -19.88 -5.93 4.93
CA ALA A 22 -20.49 -7.20 4.56
C ALA A 22 -20.43 -8.16 5.77
N THR A 23 -21.21 -9.22 5.76
CA THR A 23 -21.24 -10.25 6.79
C THR A 23 -20.94 -11.63 6.23
N PRO A 24 -19.77 -11.83 5.57
CA PRO A 24 -19.42 -13.10 5.00
C PRO A 24 -19.14 -14.15 6.06
N ARG A 25 -19.24 -15.41 5.68
CA ARG A 25 -18.62 -16.51 6.39
C ARG A 25 -17.09 -16.41 6.22
N ILE A 26 -16.31 -16.45 7.29
CA ILE A 26 -14.84 -16.42 7.22
C ILE A 26 -14.31 -17.76 7.71
N ILE A 27 -13.50 -18.43 6.90
CA ILE A 27 -12.87 -19.70 7.22
C ILE A 27 -11.34 -19.50 7.31
N TYR A 28 -10.74 -20.17 8.29
CA TYR A 28 -9.30 -20.15 8.54
C TYR A 28 -8.76 -21.59 8.40
N PRO A 29 -8.41 -22.06 7.17
CA PRO A 29 -7.87 -23.41 6.99
C PRO A 29 -6.58 -23.57 7.79
N LYS A 30 -6.44 -24.70 8.49
CA LYS A 30 -5.30 -24.98 9.36
C LYS A 30 -4.11 -25.57 8.60
N ASN A 31 -4.38 -26.24 7.49
CA ASN A 31 -3.40 -26.94 6.68
C ASN A 31 -3.85 -27.01 5.21
N LEU A 32 -2.97 -27.58 4.38
CA LEU A 32 -3.22 -27.69 2.93
C LEU A 32 -4.42 -28.57 2.61
N GLU A 33 -4.67 -29.64 3.34
CA GLU A 33 -5.80 -30.56 3.07
C GLU A 33 -7.15 -29.89 3.37
N GLU A 34 -7.24 -29.09 4.42
CA GLU A 34 -8.42 -28.28 4.69
C GLU A 34 -8.61 -27.21 3.60
N LEU A 35 -7.53 -26.56 3.16
CA LEU A 35 -7.58 -25.56 2.10
C LEU A 35 -8.06 -26.17 0.79
N LYS A 36 -7.55 -27.34 0.37
CA LYS A 36 -7.97 -28.05 -0.83
C LYS A 36 -9.46 -28.41 -0.82
N LYS A 37 -10.00 -28.82 0.34
CA LYS A 37 -11.44 -29.09 0.48
C LYS A 37 -12.29 -27.84 0.28
N ILE A 38 -11.82 -26.68 0.79
CA ILE A 38 -12.51 -25.41 0.65
C ILE A 38 -12.43 -24.89 -0.80
N MET A 39 -11.31 -25.12 -1.49
CA MET A 39 -11.13 -24.73 -2.89
C MET A 39 -12.15 -25.40 -3.85
N ALA A 40 -12.76 -26.52 -3.44
CA ALA A 40 -13.86 -27.14 -4.17
C ALA A 40 -15.20 -26.37 -4.05
N GLU A 41 -15.34 -25.46 -3.08
CA GLU A 41 -16.51 -24.57 -2.98
C GLU A 41 -16.47 -23.53 -4.11
N LYS A 42 -17.64 -23.04 -4.48
CA LYS A 42 -17.77 -21.94 -5.46
C LYS A 42 -18.05 -20.64 -4.74
N ASN A 43 -17.70 -19.51 -5.37
CA ASN A 43 -18.02 -18.16 -4.90
C ASN A 43 -17.38 -17.81 -3.55
N PHE A 44 -16.07 -17.91 -3.49
CA PHE A 44 -15.24 -17.44 -2.37
C PHE A 44 -14.15 -16.48 -2.85
N ILE A 45 -13.50 -15.79 -1.91
CA ILE A 45 -12.28 -15.05 -2.13
C ILE A 45 -11.21 -15.46 -1.12
N ILE A 46 -9.95 -15.46 -1.57
CA ILE A 46 -8.80 -15.69 -0.70
C ILE A 46 -8.30 -14.35 -0.17
N ALA A 47 -8.13 -14.26 1.14
CA ALA A 47 -7.69 -13.05 1.79
C ALA A 47 -6.44 -13.28 2.66
N GLY A 48 -5.51 -12.34 2.59
CA GLY A 48 -4.40 -12.22 3.54
C GLY A 48 -4.82 -11.48 4.81
N ASN A 49 -4.12 -10.40 5.15
CA ASN A 49 -4.41 -9.61 6.36
C ASN A 49 -5.38 -8.43 6.14
N GLN A 50 -6.09 -8.40 5.03
CA GLN A 50 -7.14 -7.42 4.69
C GLN A 50 -6.68 -5.95 4.88
N ARG A 51 -5.48 -5.63 4.37
CA ARG A 51 -4.89 -4.28 4.39
C ARG A 51 -5.13 -3.50 3.10
N SER A 52 -5.89 -4.06 2.16
CA SER A 52 -6.39 -3.32 0.99
C SER A 52 -7.37 -2.25 1.42
N PHE A 53 -7.31 -1.11 0.72
CA PHE A 53 -8.25 0.00 0.96
C PHE A 53 -9.55 -0.21 0.16
N GLY A 54 -9.47 -0.88 -1.00
CA GLY A 54 -10.60 -1.31 -1.79
C GLY A 54 -11.23 -2.61 -1.28
N ASP A 55 -12.14 -3.15 -2.07
CA ASP A 55 -12.93 -4.35 -1.77
C ASP A 55 -12.38 -5.64 -2.38
N ASN A 56 -11.24 -5.59 -3.04
CA ASN A 56 -10.62 -6.70 -3.79
C ASN A 56 -10.30 -7.96 -2.95
N SER A 57 -10.42 -7.92 -1.63
CA SER A 57 -10.29 -9.06 -0.73
C SER A 57 -11.59 -9.39 0.02
N ILE A 58 -12.73 -8.92 -0.48
CA ILE A 58 -14.05 -9.06 0.14
C ILE A 58 -14.99 -9.81 -0.79
N ASN A 59 -15.69 -10.79 -0.23
CA ASN A 59 -16.78 -11.49 -0.86
C ASN A 59 -17.94 -11.53 0.12
N THR A 60 -19.17 -11.37 -0.35
CA THR A 60 -20.35 -11.34 0.50
C THR A 60 -20.76 -12.72 1.03
N ASN A 61 -20.27 -13.79 0.38
CA ASN A 61 -20.57 -15.17 0.76
C ASN A 61 -19.46 -15.77 1.64
N LEU A 62 -18.25 -15.93 1.10
CA LEU A 62 -17.15 -16.64 1.78
C LEU A 62 -15.81 -15.97 1.57
N ILE A 63 -15.09 -15.78 2.68
CA ILE A 63 -13.69 -15.37 2.70
C ILE A 63 -12.84 -16.50 3.28
N VAL A 64 -11.84 -16.95 2.53
CA VAL A 64 -10.83 -17.92 2.96
C VAL A 64 -9.58 -17.18 3.40
N SER A 65 -9.33 -17.15 4.71
CA SER A 65 -8.23 -16.39 5.30
C SER A 65 -6.97 -17.22 5.42
N MET A 66 -5.87 -16.73 4.85
CA MET A 66 -4.57 -17.39 4.88
C MET A 66 -3.76 -17.13 6.17
N LYS A 67 -4.36 -16.55 7.20
CA LYS A 67 -3.66 -16.18 8.45
C LYS A 67 -2.98 -17.33 9.18
N ASN A 68 -3.42 -18.57 8.99
CA ASN A 68 -2.79 -19.75 9.56
C ASN A 68 -1.56 -20.24 8.79
N PHE A 69 -1.39 -19.84 7.53
CA PHE A 69 -0.20 -20.11 6.71
C PHE A 69 0.87 -19.04 6.99
N LYS A 70 1.49 -19.10 8.17
CA LYS A 70 2.35 -18.04 8.73
C LYS A 70 3.78 -18.47 9.04
N GLN A 71 4.28 -19.50 8.35
CA GLN A 71 5.63 -19.99 8.56
C GLN A 71 6.61 -19.34 7.56
N VAL A 72 7.75 -18.88 8.05
CA VAL A 72 8.93 -18.66 7.22
C VAL A 72 9.55 -20.04 6.96
N LEU A 73 9.54 -20.47 5.70
CA LEU A 73 9.94 -21.81 5.30
C LEU A 73 11.46 -21.94 5.18
N ASN A 74 12.12 -20.89 4.72
CA ASN A 74 13.58 -20.85 4.61
C ASN A 74 14.09 -19.40 4.64
N PHE A 75 15.25 -19.20 5.22
CA PHE A 75 16.02 -17.95 5.14
C PHE A 75 17.51 -18.26 4.96
N ASP A 76 17.98 -18.13 3.71
CA ASP A 76 19.40 -18.22 3.38
C ASP A 76 20.05 -16.84 3.61
N LYS A 77 20.62 -16.67 4.81
CA LYS A 77 21.28 -15.43 5.22
C LYS A 77 22.51 -15.12 4.38
N ALA A 78 23.20 -16.11 3.83
CA ALA A 78 24.40 -15.90 3.03
C ALA A 78 24.04 -15.31 1.67
N LYS A 79 22.98 -15.79 1.03
CA LYS A 79 22.52 -15.35 -0.30
C LYS A 79 21.49 -14.24 -0.25
N GLY A 80 20.91 -13.93 0.93
CA GLY A 80 19.81 -12.98 1.06
C GLY A 80 18.55 -13.43 0.33
N ILE A 81 18.16 -14.70 0.53
CA ILE A 81 16.95 -15.29 -0.07
C ILE A 81 16.05 -15.78 1.05
N ILE A 82 14.77 -15.43 0.98
CA ILE A 82 13.76 -15.88 1.92
C ILE A 82 12.59 -16.54 1.18
N GLU A 83 12.04 -17.62 1.76
CA GLU A 83 10.78 -18.24 1.36
C GLU A 83 9.81 -18.19 2.54
N ALA A 84 8.63 -17.64 2.32
CA ALA A 84 7.61 -17.51 3.34
C ALA A 84 6.23 -17.89 2.82
N GLN A 85 5.40 -18.47 3.68
CA GLN A 85 4.00 -18.75 3.40
C GLN A 85 3.21 -17.44 3.22
N SER A 86 2.11 -17.53 2.50
CA SER A 86 1.33 -16.37 2.04
C SER A 86 0.71 -15.54 3.18
N GLY A 87 0.43 -16.14 4.32
CA GLY A 87 -0.13 -15.45 5.49
C GLY A 87 0.90 -14.79 6.41
N VAL A 88 2.20 -15.02 6.21
CA VAL A 88 3.27 -14.34 6.96
C VAL A 88 3.15 -12.84 6.74
N LEU A 89 3.24 -12.03 7.78
CA LEU A 89 3.23 -10.58 7.66
C LEU A 89 4.61 -10.04 7.30
N LEU A 90 4.65 -8.95 6.53
CA LEU A 90 5.89 -8.24 6.24
C LEU A 90 6.62 -7.83 7.53
N LYS A 91 5.88 -7.43 8.57
CA LYS A 91 6.42 -7.14 9.90
C LYS A 91 7.25 -8.31 10.46
N ASP A 92 6.73 -9.53 10.36
CA ASP A 92 7.40 -10.74 10.91
C ASP A 92 8.66 -11.03 10.11
N VAL A 93 8.62 -10.89 8.78
CA VAL A 93 9.81 -11.02 7.91
C VAL A 93 10.86 -9.99 8.29
N LEU A 94 10.49 -8.71 8.41
CA LEU A 94 11.42 -7.62 8.76
C LEU A 94 12.05 -7.85 10.15
N GLY A 95 11.27 -8.27 11.14
CA GLY A 95 11.78 -8.62 12.48
C GLY A 95 12.83 -9.72 12.46
N LEU A 96 12.73 -10.67 11.50
CA LEU A 96 13.70 -11.74 11.34
C LEU A 96 14.98 -11.30 10.64
N ILE A 97 14.88 -10.43 9.60
CA ILE A 97 16.00 -10.24 8.68
C ILE A 97 16.78 -8.94 8.90
N VAL A 98 16.16 -7.87 9.44
CA VAL A 98 16.77 -6.52 9.45
C VAL A 98 18.04 -6.47 10.26
N GLU A 99 18.06 -7.07 11.45
CA GLU A 99 19.27 -7.15 12.30
C GLU A 99 20.39 -8.01 11.69
N THR A 100 20.07 -8.81 10.67
CA THR A 100 21.05 -9.63 9.95
C THR A 100 21.68 -8.93 8.75
N GLY A 101 21.35 -7.66 8.52
CA GLY A 101 21.85 -6.85 7.42
C GLY A 101 21.09 -7.04 6.10
N TRP A 102 19.81 -7.46 6.19
CA TRP A 102 18.94 -7.63 5.04
C TRP A 102 17.63 -6.87 5.21
N CYS A 103 17.04 -6.40 4.13
CA CYS A 103 15.68 -5.88 4.12
C CYS A 103 14.89 -6.37 2.91
N VAL A 104 13.58 -6.29 2.98
CA VAL A 104 12.72 -6.52 1.82
C VAL A 104 12.92 -5.37 0.85
N PRO A 105 13.26 -5.64 -0.42
CA PRO A 105 13.69 -4.60 -1.36
C PRO A 105 12.59 -3.60 -1.71
N VAL A 106 11.34 -4.04 -1.72
CA VAL A 106 10.17 -3.19 -1.99
C VAL A 106 9.16 -3.37 -0.87
N THR A 107 8.86 -2.29 -0.16
CA THR A 107 7.93 -2.30 0.98
C THR A 107 6.76 -1.35 0.73
N PRO A 108 5.50 -1.82 0.87
CA PRO A 108 4.34 -0.93 0.79
C PRO A 108 4.27 0.02 1.99
N GLY A 109 3.28 0.89 2.04
CA GLY A 109 3.12 1.87 3.13
C GLY A 109 2.76 1.30 4.50
N SER A 110 2.46 0.00 4.59
CA SER A 110 2.18 -0.71 5.85
C SER A 110 2.98 -2.00 5.95
N LYS A 111 3.54 -2.26 7.14
CA LYS A 111 4.23 -3.51 7.49
C LYS A 111 3.28 -4.65 7.86
N TYR A 112 1.99 -4.38 7.98
CA TYR A 112 0.97 -5.38 8.35
C TYR A 112 0.37 -6.12 7.15
N VAL A 113 0.87 -5.90 5.95
CA VAL A 113 0.47 -6.67 4.77
C VAL A 113 1.01 -8.09 4.85
N SER A 114 0.26 -9.07 4.30
CA SER A 114 0.75 -10.45 4.18
C SER A 114 1.57 -10.65 2.90
N ILE A 115 2.47 -11.60 2.90
CA ILE A 115 3.32 -11.93 1.74
C ILE A 115 2.46 -12.28 0.51
N GLY A 116 1.44 -13.12 0.66
CA GLY A 116 0.52 -13.43 -0.44
C GLY A 116 -0.20 -12.19 -0.97
N GLY A 117 -0.62 -11.28 -0.07
CA GLY A 117 -1.23 -10.01 -0.45
C GLY A 117 -0.26 -9.08 -1.19
N MET A 118 1.02 -9.06 -0.81
CA MET A 118 2.07 -8.30 -1.52
C MET A 118 2.24 -8.79 -2.95
N VAL A 119 2.28 -10.10 -3.15
CA VAL A 119 2.40 -10.72 -4.49
C VAL A 119 1.15 -10.47 -5.31
N ALA A 120 -0.04 -10.78 -4.76
CA ALA A 120 -1.32 -10.67 -5.46
C ALA A 120 -1.62 -9.23 -5.93
N ASN A 121 -1.12 -8.22 -5.23
CA ASN A 121 -1.29 -6.81 -5.61
C ASN A 121 -0.04 -6.24 -6.32
N ASN A 122 1.00 -7.03 -6.53
CA ASN A 122 2.29 -6.56 -7.02
C ASN A 122 2.68 -5.23 -6.36
N VAL A 123 2.78 -5.22 -5.04
CA VAL A 123 2.93 -3.97 -4.28
C VAL A 123 4.15 -3.16 -4.71
N HIS A 124 4.00 -1.85 -4.62
CA HIS A 124 5.08 -0.90 -4.82
C HIS A 124 5.54 -0.27 -3.50
N GLY A 125 6.79 0.18 -3.48
CA GLY A 125 7.40 0.87 -2.35
C GLY A 125 7.59 2.37 -2.58
N LYS A 126 8.59 2.89 -1.86
CA LYS A 126 9.14 4.25 -2.04
C LYS A 126 10.31 4.28 -3.02
N ASN A 127 10.72 3.12 -3.53
CA ASN A 127 11.83 2.96 -4.46
C ASN A 127 11.64 3.85 -5.69
N ILE A 128 12.71 4.47 -6.15
CA ILE A 128 12.74 5.26 -7.38
C ILE A 128 12.83 4.31 -8.58
N THR A 129 13.69 3.30 -8.51
CA THR A 129 13.83 2.26 -9.52
C THR A 129 13.41 0.90 -8.98
N ASN A 130 13.06 -0.05 -9.84
CA ASN A 130 12.61 -1.40 -9.46
C ASN A 130 11.57 -1.37 -8.33
N ASN A 131 10.60 -0.47 -8.45
CA ASN A 131 9.66 -0.12 -7.39
C ASN A 131 8.55 -1.16 -7.19
N GLN A 132 8.56 -2.29 -7.91
CA GLN A 132 7.58 -3.37 -7.85
C GLN A 132 8.19 -4.63 -7.24
N ILE A 133 7.42 -5.33 -6.39
CA ILE A 133 7.90 -6.58 -5.77
C ILE A 133 8.21 -7.68 -6.79
N LYS A 134 7.56 -7.67 -7.96
CA LYS A 134 7.78 -8.67 -9.04
C LYS A 134 9.25 -8.85 -9.43
N HIS A 135 10.06 -7.77 -9.39
CA HIS A 135 11.48 -7.81 -9.77
C HIS A 135 12.35 -8.64 -8.82
N HIS A 136 11.81 -8.94 -7.65
CA HIS A 136 12.54 -9.62 -6.57
C HIS A 136 11.99 -11.01 -6.28
N ILE A 137 10.85 -11.41 -6.87
CA ILE A 137 10.26 -12.73 -6.71
C ILE A 137 11.05 -13.74 -7.55
N LEU A 138 11.49 -14.82 -6.93
CA LEU A 138 12.24 -15.91 -7.56
C LEU A 138 11.34 -17.11 -7.87
N GLU A 139 10.36 -17.40 -7.01
CA GLU A 139 9.48 -18.56 -7.12
C GLU A 139 8.17 -18.30 -6.40
N LEU A 140 7.08 -18.83 -6.94
CA LEU A 140 5.78 -18.90 -6.29
C LEU A 140 5.30 -20.35 -6.29
N LYS A 141 4.63 -20.77 -5.21
CA LYS A 141 3.82 -22.00 -5.15
C LYS A 141 2.35 -21.61 -5.03
N ILE A 142 1.53 -22.10 -5.95
CA ILE A 142 0.13 -21.72 -6.09
C ILE A 142 -0.71 -23.00 -6.10
N LEU A 143 -1.77 -23.02 -5.31
CA LEU A 143 -2.82 -24.03 -5.42
C LEU A 143 -3.83 -23.55 -6.45
N ASN A 144 -3.91 -24.25 -7.59
CA ASN A 144 -4.78 -23.92 -8.70
C ASN A 144 -6.22 -24.43 -8.49
N GLU A 145 -7.10 -24.15 -9.44
CA GLU A 145 -8.50 -24.58 -9.44
C GLU A 145 -8.70 -26.11 -9.48
N ASN A 146 -7.70 -26.84 -9.99
CA ASN A 146 -7.71 -28.31 -10.05
C ASN A 146 -7.16 -28.96 -8.76
N ASN A 147 -6.93 -28.16 -7.70
CA ASN A 147 -6.29 -28.61 -6.45
C ASN A 147 -4.84 -29.13 -6.62
N GLU A 148 -4.14 -28.69 -7.67
CA GLU A 148 -2.76 -28.99 -7.92
C GLU A 148 -1.84 -27.86 -7.43
N ILE A 149 -0.67 -28.21 -6.92
CA ILE A 149 0.33 -27.23 -6.56
C ILE A 149 1.21 -26.95 -7.78
N VAL A 150 1.10 -25.75 -8.31
CA VAL A 150 1.92 -25.27 -9.43
C VAL A 150 3.08 -24.46 -8.88
N THR A 151 4.31 -24.90 -9.15
CA THR A 151 5.53 -24.10 -8.92
C THR A 151 5.82 -23.29 -10.18
N CYS A 152 5.97 -21.99 -10.02
CA CYS A 152 6.27 -21.08 -11.13
C CYS A 152 7.41 -20.11 -10.80
N THR A 153 8.20 -19.81 -11.81
CA THR A 153 9.37 -18.93 -11.77
C THR A 153 9.37 -18.01 -13.01
N PRO A 154 10.28 -17.04 -13.12
CA PRO A 154 10.42 -16.25 -14.35
C PRO A 154 10.69 -17.06 -15.64
N THR A 155 11.16 -18.32 -15.50
CA THR A 155 11.51 -19.20 -16.65
C THR A 155 10.63 -20.45 -16.73
N GLN A 156 10.08 -20.93 -15.64
CA GLN A 156 9.20 -22.11 -15.56
C GLN A 156 7.76 -21.68 -15.28
N ASN A 157 6.78 -22.18 -16.04
CA ASN A 157 5.39 -21.75 -15.93
C ASN A 157 5.23 -20.22 -15.94
N LYS A 158 5.98 -19.56 -16.83
CA LYS A 158 6.17 -18.11 -16.91
C LYS A 158 4.86 -17.35 -16.97
N ASN A 159 3.89 -17.79 -17.78
CA ASN A 159 2.60 -17.13 -17.89
C ASN A 159 1.83 -17.15 -16.55
N TYR A 160 1.90 -18.27 -15.84
CA TYR A 160 1.31 -18.40 -14.50
C TYR A 160 2.00 -17.46 -13.50
N PHE A 161 3.34 -17.40 -13.56
CA PHE A 161 4.13 -16.49 -12.72
C PHE A 161 3.75 -15.03 -12.95
N GLU A 162 3.74 -14.60 -14.23
CA GLU A 162 3.44 -13.21 -14.59
C GLU A 162 1.98 -12.81 -14.31
N SER A 163 1.02 -13.70 -14.51
CA SER A 163 -0.41 -13.43 -14.27
C SER A 163 -0.79 -13.47 -12.80
N THR A 164 -0.07 -14.21 -11.96
CA THR A 164 -0.30 -14.27 -10.51
C THR A 164 0.16 -13.00 -9.81
N ILE A 165 1.28 -12.42 -10.26
CA ILE A 165 1.83 -11.20 -9.66
C ILE A 165 1.01 -10.00 -10.12
N GLY A 166 0.23 -9.43 -9.19
CA GLY A 166 -0.74 -8.38 -9.50
C GLY A 166 -2.05 -8.88 -10.10
N GLY A 167 -2.30 -10.21 -10.02
CA GLY A 167 -3.52 -10.86 -10.52
C GLY A 167 -4.63 -11.01 -9.47
N PHE A 168 -4.51 -10.38 -8.31
CA PHE A 168 -5.55 -10.33 -7.24
C PHE A 168 -6.05 -11.69 -6.77
N GLY A 169 -5.26 -12.77 -6.95
CA GLY A 169 -5.63 -14.13 -6.57
C GLY A 169 -6.53 -14.86 -7.59
N LEU A 170 -6.74 -14.30 -8.78
CA LEU A 170 -7.58 -14.90 -9.83
C LEU A 170 -6.95 -16.14 -10.48
N THR A 171 -5.66 -16.37 -10.30
CA THR A 171 -4.94 -17.55 -10.79
C THR A 171 -4.94 -18.72 -9.81
N GLY A 172 -5.45 -18.54 -8.60
CA GLY A 172 -5.47 -19.53 -7.53
C GLY A 172 -4.92 -18.99 -6.21
N CYS A 173 -4.76 -19.88 -5.23
CA CYS A 173 -4.29 -19.54 -3.90
C CYS A 173 -2.77 -19.55 -3.83
N ILE A 174 -2.14 -18.40 -3.58
CA ILE A 174 -0.71 -18.32 -3.31
C ILE A 174 -0.42 -19.02 -1.97
N LEU A 175 0.38 -20.08 -2.00
CA LEU A 175 0.79 -20.84 -0.81
C LEU A 175 2.06 -20.25 -0.20
N SER A 176 3.09 -20.01 -1.02
CA SER A 176 4.36 -19.39 -0.60
C SER A 176 4.97 -18.55 -1.71
N ALA A 177 5.87 -17.66 -1.32
CA ALA A 177 6.71 -16.89 -2.21
C ALA A 177 8.15 -16.92 -1.74
N LYS A 178 9.08 -17.14 -2.67
CA LYS A 178 10.52 -17.00 -2.48
C LYS A 178 10.99 -15.74 -3.17
N PHE A 179 11.74 -14.90 -2.47
CA PHE A 179 12.23 -13.65 -3.03
C PHE A 179 13.61 -13.26 -2.53
N ARG A 180 14.28 -12.47 -3.33
CA ARG A 180 15.59 -11.92 -3.03
C ARG A 180 15.45 -10.71 -2.12
N LEU A 181 16.31 -10.65 -1.12
CA LEU A 181 16.42 -9.53 -0.19
C LEU A 181 17.46 -8.50 -0.70
N LYS A 182 17.37 -7.30 -0.18
CA LYS A 182 18.36 -6.24 -0.39
C LYS A 182 19.30 -6.20 0.81
N LYS A 183 20.62 -6.21 0.54
CA LYS A 183 21.61 -6.03 1.59
C LYS A 183 21.62 -4.59 2.08
N ILE A 184 21.71 -4.41 3.39
CA ILE A 184 21.81 -3.10 4.05
C ILE A 184 22.95 -3.12 5.09
N ASN A 185 23.64 -1.98 5.22
CA ASN A 185 24.71 -1.81 6.19
C ASN A 185 24.23 -1.12 7.46
N SER A 186 23.06 -0.49 7.41
CA SER A 186 22.49 0.26 8.53
C SER A 186 20.97 0.23 8.49
N ILE A 187 20.35 0.24 9.68
CA ILE A 187 18.90 0.47 9.86
C ILE A 187 18.55 1.97 9.88
N LEU A 188 19.54 2.83 9.77
CA LEU A 188 19.35 4.26 9.70
C LEU A 188 19.20 4.70 8.25
N MET A 189 18.36 5.71 8.05
CA MET A 189 18.04 6.29 6.77
C MET A 189 18.51 7.75 6.76
N ASN A 190 19.44 8.09 5.86
CA ASN A 190 19.73 9.48 5.52
C ASN A 190 18.57 9.99 4.66
N GLN A 191 17.95 11.07 5.10
CA GLN A 191 16.82 11.67 4.41
C GLN A 191 17.01 13.16 4.15
N GLU A 192 16.39 13.62 3.07
CA GLU A 192 16.26 15.03 2.74
C GLU A 192 14.78 15.36 2.49
N ILE A 193 14.34 16.52 2.97
CA ILE A 193 13.01 17.04 2.74
C ILE A 193 13.10 18.36 2.03
N LEU A 194 12.58 18.42 0.80
CA LEU A 194 12.57 19.61 -0.03
C LEU A 194 11.14 20.12 -0.24
N GLU A 195 10.94 21.41 -0.02
CA GLU A 195 9.65 22.08 -0.21
C GLU A 195 9.50 22.50 -1.67
N PHE A 196 8.33 22.27 -2.25
CA PHE A 196 7.93 22.85 -3.53
C PHE A 196 6.66 23.69 -3.36
N THR A 197 6.55 24.76 -4.17
CA THR A 197 5.44 25.72 -4.13
C THR A 197 4.81 25.97 -5.49
N SER A 198 5.29 25.28 -6.53
CA SER A 198 4.77 25.35 -7.90
C SER A 198 5.03 24.04 -8.63
N TYR A 199 4.38 23.84 -9.78
CA TYR A 199 4.67 22.69 -10.66
C TYR A 199 6.13 22.69 -11.13
N ASN A 200 6.68 23.86 -11.51
CA ASN A 200 8.06 23.94 -11.96
C ASN A 200 9.05 23.54 -10.85
N SER A 201 8.87 24.03 -9.62
CA SER A 201 9.71 23.63 -8.51
C SER A 201 9.54 22.15 -8.15
N PHE A 202 8.34 21.58 -8.28
CA PHE A 202 8.11 20.16 -8.09
C PHE A 202 8.90 19.30 -9.09
N PHE A 203 8.79 19.59 -10.39
CA PHE A 203 9.52 18.86 -11.41
C PHE A 203 11.04 19.02 -11.27
N SER A 204 11.54 20.24 -11.04
CA SER A 204 12.99 20.48 -10.82
C SER A 204 13.53 19.71 -9.60
N ILE A 205 12.76 19.58 -8.52
CA ILE A 205 13.15 18.77 -7.37
C ILE A 205 13.20 17.28 -7.72
N LEU A 206 12.28 16.78 -8.54
CA LEU A 206 12.26 15.39 -8.96
C LEU A 206 13.51 14.99 -9.78
N GLU A 207 14.17 15.92 -10.47
CA GLU A 207 15.43 15.66 -11.18
C GLU A 207 16.55 15.21 -10.23
N LYS A 208 16.47 15.58 -8.94
CA LYS A 208 17.41 15.12 -7.90
C LYS A 208 17.21 13.66 -7.48
N SER A 209 16.17 12.99 -7.96
CA SER A 209 15.85 11.61 -7.56
C SER A 209 17.01 10.63 -7.78
N ASN A 210 17.86 10.86 -8.79
CA ASN A 210 19.01 10.00 -9.08
C ASN A 210 20.07 9.93 -7.96
N LEU A 211 20.02 10.86 -6.98
CA LEU A 211 20.93 10.89 -5.83
C LEU A 211 20.47 10.02 -4.65
N TYR A 212 19.25 9.44 -4.76
CA TYR A 212 18.57 8.74 -3.68
C TYR A 212 18.04 7.38 -4.14
N GLU A 213 17.72 6.54 -3.18
CA GLU A 213 17.10 5.23 -3.41
C GLU A 213 15.58 5.28 -3.34
N TYR A 214 15.06 6.22 -2.54
CA TYR A 214 13.65 6.31 -2.19
C TYR A 214 13.13 7.73 -2.35
N ASN A 215 11.88 7.85 -2.84
CA ASN A 215 11.16 9.12 -2.95
C ASN A 215 9.67 8.95 -2.66
N VAL A 216 9.11 9.92 -1.95
CA VAL A 216 7.67 10.10 -1.75
C VAL A 216 7.36 11.59 -1.75
N ASN A 217 6.36 12.00 -2.51
CA ASN A 217 5.96 13.39 -2.61
C ASN A 217 4.59 13.58 -1.97
N TRP A 218 4.56 14.32 -0.88
CA TRP A 218 3.33 14.68 -0.18
C TRP A 218 2.83 16.05 -0.60
N ILE A 219 1.53 16.13 -0.92
CA ILE A 219 0.87 17.35 -1.33
C ILE A 219 0.09 17.95 -0.16
N GLU A 220 0.44 19.17 0.21
CA GLU A 220 -0.34 19.96 1.18
C GLU A 220 -1.60 20.49 0.55
N SER A 221 -1.41 21.24 -0.53
CA SER A 221 -2.49 21.93 -1.24
C SER A 221 -2.19 22.02 -2.73
N PHE A 222 -3.25 22.15 -3.48
CA PHE A 222 -3.21 22.48 -4.89
C PHE A 222 -4.36 23.44 -5.16
N ASP A 223 -4.03 24.50 -5.89
CA ASP A 223 -4.97 25.51 -6.37
C ASP A 223 -4.81 25.62 -7.88
N ASN A 224 -5.71 26.36 -8.53
CA ASN A 224 -5.65 26.55 -9.98
C ASN A 224 -4.29 27.15 -10.39
N GLY A 225 -3.47 26.34 -11.05
CA GLY A 225 -2.12 26.70 -11.51
C GLY A 225 -0.98 26.51 -10.52
N SER A 226 -1.21 26.08 -9.27
CA SER A 226 -0.16 25.85 -8.29
C SER A 226 -0.32 24.57 -7.49
N ILE A 227 0.81 24.01 -7.06
CA ILE A 227 0.90 22.84 -6.19
C ILE A 227 1.93 23.11 -5.09
N LYS A 228 1.62 22.76 -3.84
CA LYS A 228 2.51 22.94 -2.70
C LYS A 228 2.64 21.65 -1.91
N GLY A 229 3.84 21.37 -1.42
CA GLY A 229 4.08 20.16 -0.65
C GLY A 229 5.54 19.94 -0.30
N LEU A 230 5.84 18.68 0.05
CA LEU A 230 7.17 18.23 0.46
C LEU A 230 7.57 16.99 -0.34
N CYS A 231 8.77 17.01 -0.92
CA CYS A 231 9.44 15.84 -1.46
C CYS A 231 10.31 15.24 -0.36
N TYR A 232 10.07 13.98 -0.06
CA TYR A 232 10.87 13.19 0.88
C TYR A 232 11.77 12.28 0.07
N PHE A 233 13.07 12.45 0.23
CA PHE A 233 14.10 11.58 -0.33
C PHE A 233 14.79 10.80 0.77
N GLY A 234 15.26 9.60 0.45
CA GLY A 234 16.01 8.79 1.40
C GLY A 234 16.94 7.79 0.74
N LYS A 235 17.98 7.42 1.47
CA LYS A 235 18.87 6.30 1.17
C LYS A 235 19.34 5.67 2.47
N HIS A 236 19.71 4.39 2.44
CA HIS A 236 20.34 3.78 3.60
C HIS A 236 21.63 4.50 3.95
N GLU A 237 21.88 4.67 5.24
CA GLU A 237 23.15 5.22 5.72
C GLU A 237 24.28 4.20 5.45
N ASN A 238 25.37 4.69 4.83
CA ASN A 238 26.59 3.90 4.61
C ASN A 238 27.48 3.99 5.86
N ASN A 239 27.10 3.33 6.94
CA ASN A 239 27.90 3.29 8.14
C ASN A 239 28.44 1.87 8.34
N ASN A 240 29.76 1.70 8.28
CA ASN A 240 30.43 0.41 8.47
C ASN A 240 30.46 -0.03 9.96
N ASN A 241 29.85 0.72 10.86
CA ASN A 241 29.78 0.36 12.26
C ASN A 241 28.68 -0.71 12.46
N SER A 242 29.07 -1.93 12.78
CA SER A 242 28.19 -3.07 13.08
C SER A 242 27.12 -2.80 14.17
N HIS A 243 27.33 -1.77 15.00
CA HIS A 243 26.38 -1.33 16.02
C HIS A 243 25.08 -0.74 15.47
N THR A 244 25.04 -0.33 14.18
CA THR A 244 23.84 0.28 13.58
C THR A 244 22.77 -0.73 13.13
N LEU A 245 23.08 -2.03 13.14
CA LEU A 245 22.12 -3.10 12.87
C LEU A 245 21.46 -3.67 14.14
N GLN A 246 21.97 -3.34 15.31
CA GLN A 246 21.48 -3.89 16.58
C GLN A 246 20.22 -3.16 17.06
N LYS A 247 19.29 -3.92 17.66
CA LYS A 247 18.06 -3.42 18.30
C LYS A 247 17.03 -2.80 17.34
N PHE A 248 16.70 -3.52 16.27
CA PHE A 248 15.56 -3.15 15.44
C PHE A 248 14.25 -3.44 16.16
N ASN A 249 13.51 -2.39 16.50
CA ASN A 249 12.19 -2.48 17.11
C ASN A 249 11.18 -1.61 16.37
N PHE A 250 9.99 -2.15 16.17
CA PHE A 250 8.86 -1.36 15.65
C PHE A 250 8.31 -0.44 16.74
N LYS A 251 8.13 0.83 16.37
CA LYS A 251 7.49 1.83 17.24
C LYS A 251 6.01 1.90 16.92
N GLU A 252 5.19 1.43 17.86
CA GLU A 252 3.75 1.36 17.69
C GLU A 252 3.03 1.92 18.91
N LYS A 253 1.96 2.68 18.68
CA LYS A 253 1.07 3.20 19.71
C LYS A 253 -0.39 3.08 19.30
N GLU A 254 -1.25 2.87 20.26
CA GLU A 254 -2.68 3.07 20.06
C GLU A 254 -3.03 4.55 20.20
N ILE A 255 -3.98 5.00 19.37
CA ILE A 255 -4.52 6.35 19.51
C ILE A 255 -5.46 6.33 20.71
N ASN A 256 -5.17 7.12 21.74
CA ASN A 256 -6.08 7.25 22.88
C ASN A 256 -7.41 7.92 22.44
N PHE A 257 -8.46 7.70 23.24
CA PHE A 257 -9.82 8.16 22.93
C PHE A 257 -9.90 9.67 22.67
N PHE A 258 -9.21 10.47 23.44
CA PHE A 258 -9.21 11.93 23.31
C PHE A 258 -8.56 12.39 21.99
N ASN A 259 -7.36 11.85 21.68
CA ASN A 259 -6.68 12.15 20.42
C ASN A 259 -7.50 11.65 19.21
N TYR A 260 -8.15 10.50 19.34
CA TYR A 260 -9.05 9.99 18.31
C TYR A 260 -10.18 10.99 18.01
N PHE A 261 -10.84 11.52 19.05
CA PHE A 261 -11.94 12.47 18.88
C PHE A 261 -11.47 13.77 18.20
N ILE A 262 -10.34 14.32 18.63
CA ILE A 262 -9.73 15.51 18.02
C ILE A 262 -9.38 15.24 16.56
N LEU A 263 -8.64 14.18 16.27
CA LEU A 263 -8.22 13.86 14.90
C LEU A 263 -9.42 13.63 13.98
N LYS A 264 -10.50 13.02 14.48
CA LYS A 264 -11.73 12.84 13.72
C LYS A 264 -12.36 14.18 13.31
N ILE A 265 -12.39 15.19 14.21
CA ILE A 265 -12.90 16.54 13.86
C ILE A 265 -12.06 17.14 12.73
N PHE A 266 -10.73 17.04 12.83
CA PHE A 266 -9.83 17.57 11.81
C PHE A 266 -9.98 16.87 10.46
N THR A 267 -10.19 15.55 10.44
CA THR A 267 -10.35 14.78 9.20
C THR A 267 -11.72 14.93 8.54
N GLN A 268 -12.69 15.57 9.19
CA GLN A 268 -14.04 15.79 8.64
C GLN A 268 -14.32 17.24 8.26
N ASN A 269 -13.43 18.18 8.59
CA ASN A 269 -13.65 19.61 8.37
C ASN A 269 -12.68 20.19 7.32
N TYR A 270 -13.23 20.79 6.27
CA TYR A 270 -12.48 21.37 5.15
C TYR A 270 -11.44 22.43 5.57
N TYR A 271 -11.80 23.33 6.47
CA TYR A 271 -10.89 24.40 6.89
C TYR A 271 -9.84 23.90 7.87
N LEU A 272 -10.24 23.05 8.81
CA LEU A 272 -9.33 22.49 9.80
C LEU A 272 -8.26 21.59 9.14
N ILE A 273 -8.63 20.78 8.15
CA ILE A 273 -7.64 19.95 7.45
C ILE A 273 -6.64 20.79 6.64
N LYS A 274 -7.08 21.87 6.03
CA LYS A 274 -6.17 22.81 5.33
C LYS A 274 -5.18 23.44 6.30
N LEU A 275 -5.67 23.93 7.44
CA LEU A 275 -4.82 24.50 8.50
C LEU A 275 -3.82 23.46 9.03
N THR A 276 -4.29 22.23 9.30
CA THR A 276 -3.43 21.16 9.80
C THR A 276 -2.32 20.82 8.81
N LYS A 277 -2.62 20.71 7.52
CA LYS A 277 -1.64 20.45 6.47
C LYS A 277 -0.61 21.57 6.36
N PHE A 278 -1.05 22.82 6.42
CA PHE A 278 -0.16 23.99 6.42
C PHE A 278 0.80 23.97 7.62
N ILE A 279 0.27 23.75 8.83
CA ILE A 279 1.07 23.64 10.05
C ILE A 279 2.05 22.47 9.94
N PHE A 280 1.59 21.30 9.48
CA PHE A 280 2.43 20.12 9.30
C PHE A 280 3.61 20.38 8.34
N ARG A 281 3.38 21.05 7.20
CA ARG A 281 4.45 21.40 6.26
C ARG A 281 5.49 22.29 6.92
N LYS A 282 5.04 23.34 7.60
CA LYS A 282 5.96 24.27 8.30
C LYS A 282 6.76 23.57 9.40
N PHE A 283 6.08 22.77 10.22
CA PHE A 283 6.71 22.01 11.28
C PHE A 283 7.74 21.02 10.74
N LYS A 284 7.37 20.23 9.71
CA LYS A 284 8.30 19.26 9.10
C LYS A 284 9.51 19.90 8.46
N LYS A 285 9.37 21.09 7.88
CA LYS A 285 10.50 21.84 7.33
C LYS A 285 11.50 22.27 8.40
N ILE A 286 11.02 22.70 9.57
CA ILE A 286 11.85 23.22 10.65
C ILE A 286 12.49 22.09 11.48
N PHE A 287 11.71 21.03 11.76
CA PHE A 287 12.08 19.99 12.73
C PHE A 287 12.37 18.63 12.08
N TYR A 288 12.68 18.58 10.78
CA TYR A 288 13.03 17.29 10.19
C TYR A 288 14.41 16.82 10.66
N LYS A 289 14.53 15.51 10.82
CA LYS A 289 15.81 14.87 11.12
C LYS A 289 16.48 14.45 9.82
N LYS A 290 17.78 14.77 9.67
CA LYS A 290 18.57 14.27 8.53
C LYS A 290 18.73 12.75 8.55
N VAL A 291 18.70 12.16 9.75
CA VAL A 291 18.78 10.71 9.96
C VAL A 291 17.54 10.25 10.73
N SER A 292 16.89 9.22 10.23
CA SER A 292 15.74 8.58 10.89
C SER A 292 15.93 7.06 10.93
N GLY A 293 15.16 6.38 11.79
CA GLY A 293 15.13 4.91 11.82
C GLY A 293 14.37 4.33 10.63
N PHE A 294 14.65 3.07 10.31
CA PHE A 294 13.99 2.30 9.24
C PHE A 294 12.46 2.34 9.36
N ASP A 295 11.91 2.03 10.54
CA ASP A 295 10.47 1.99 10.76
C ASP A 295 9.82 3.37 10.59
N GLU A 296 10.44 4.42 11.10
CA GLU A 296 9.98 5.80 11.00
C GLU A 296 9.97 6.29 9.53
N PHE A 297 10.97 5.89 8.73
CA PHE A 297 11.06 6.25 7.33
C PHE A 297 10.06 5.48 6.46
N PHE A 298 10.00 4.14 6.59
CA PHE A 298 9.19 3.31 5.70
C PHE A 298 7.72 3.27 6.10
N TYR A 299 7.39 3.29 7.39
CA TYR A 299 6.03 3.03 7.92
C TYR A 299 5.52 4.12 8.88
N PRO A 300 5.62 5.42 8.54
CA PRO A 300 5.25 6.49 9.47
C PRO A 300 3.77 6.44 9.91
N GLN A 301 2.88 5.91 9.07
CA GLN A 301 1.46 5.76 9.41
C GLN A 301 1.22 4.60 10.39
N ASP A 302 2.00 3.52 10.30
CA ASP A 302 1.87 2.36 11.19
C ASP A 302 2.31 2.65 12.64
N TYR A 303 2.88 3.84 12.90
CA TYR A 303 3.12 4.29 14.27
C TYR A 303 1.82 4.28 15.10
N PHE A 304 0.70 4.60 14.48
CA PHE A 304 -0.62 4.46 15.08
C PHE A 304 -1.34 3.23 14.50
N ILE A 305 -1.46 2.16 15.31
CA ILE A 305 -1.95 0.84 14.86
C ILE A 305 -3.30 0.90 14.13
N ASN A 306 -4.21 1.75 14.58
CA ASN A 306 -5.59 1.87 14.06
C ASN A 306 -5.89 3.27 13.52
N TRP A 307 -4.94 3.91 12.83
CA TRP A 307 -5.10 5.27 12.33
C TRP A 307 -6.31 5.45 11.40
N ASN A 308 -6.71 4.40 10.68
CA ASN A 308 -7.89 4.42 9.81
C ASN A 308 -9.18 4.79 10.55
N LYS A 309 -9.29 4.50 11.83
CA LYS A 309 -10.48 4.80 12.64
C LYS A 309 -10.75 6.30 12.78
N ILE A 310 -9.75 7.18 12.60
CA ILE A 310 -9.94 8.65 12.67
C ILE A 310 -10.95 9.17 11.65
N TYR A 311 -11.25 8.41 10.59
CA TYR A 311 -12.27 8.75 9.60
C TYR A 311 -13.70 8.46 10.07
N GLY A 312 -13.88 7.84 11.22
CA GLY A 312 -15.19 7.54 11.81
C GLY A 312 -15.87 6.31 11.19
N LYS A 313 -17.20 6.20 11.39
CA LYS A 313 -17.98 5.00 11.02
C LYS A 313 -18.09 4.75 9.52
N ASN A 314 -18.04 5.81 8.71
CA ASN A 314 -18.14 5.69 7.26
C ASN A 314 -16.79 5.41 6.59
N GLY A 315 -15.70 5.57 7.36
CA GLY A 315 -14.36 5.40 6.84
C GLY A 315 -13.98 6.46 5.79
N PHE A 316 -13.09 6.07 4.92
CA PHE A 316 -12.63 6.89 3.80
C PHE A 316 -12.51 6.01 2.55
N PHE A 317 -12.35 6.67 1.45
CA PHE A 317 -12.05 6.04 0.18
C PHE A 317 -10.67 6.51 -0.28
N GLN A 318 -9.83 5.60 -0.75
CA GLN A 318 -8.56 5.97 -1.34
C GLN A 318 -8.65 5.81 -2.86
N ALA A 319 -8.63 6.94 -3.58
CA ALA A 319 -8.40 6.93 -5.02
C ALA A 319 -6.90 6.80 -5.29
N GLN A 320 -6.49 5.76 -6.02
CA GLN A 320 -5.15 5.68 -6.56
C GLN A 320 -5.21 5.45 -8.07
N PHE A 321 -4.67 6.37 -8.83
CA PHE A 321 -4.74 6.37 -10.28
C PHE A 321 -3.44 6.85 -10.91
N LEU A 322 -3.22 6.42 -12.16
CA LEU A 322 -2.00 6.70 -12.92
C LEU A 322 -2.28 7.73 -14.00
N VAL A 323 -1.53 8.82 -13.98
CA VAL A 323 -1.65 9.94 -14.89
C VAL A 323 -0.40 10.04 -15.76
N LYS A 324 -0.55 10.14 -17.09
CA LYS A 324 0.55 10.45 -18.00
C LYS A 324 1.14 11.83 -17.67
N GLU A 325 2.45 11.96 -17.80
CA GLU A 325 3.17 13.17 -17.35
C GLU A 325 2.65 14.46 -18.01
N ASN A 326 2.31 14.42 -19.32
CA ASN A 326 1.77 15.55 -20.05
C ASN A 326 0.37 16.00 -19.57
N ASN A 327 -0.43 15.10 -19.00
CA ASN A 327 -1.77 15.40 -18.50
C ASN A 327 -1.79 15.76 -17.00
N PHE A 328 -0.65 15.59 -16.32
CA PHE A 328 -0.58 15.72 -14.86
C PHE A 328 -1.07 17.07 -14.36
N LYS A 329 -0.56 18.16 -14.93
CA LYS A 329 -0.91 19.53 -14.51
C LYS A 329 -2.40 19.84 -14.73
N ASP A 330 -2.93 19.42 -15.88
CA ASP A 330 -4.34 19.70 -16.23
C ASP A 330 -5.30 18.93 -15.30
N ILE A 331 -5.05 17.63 -15.09
CA ILE A 331 -5.87 16.81 -14.20
C ILE A 331 -5.81 17.33 -12.75
N MET A 332 -4.62 17.70 -12.26
CA MET A 332 -4.50 18.27 -10.92
C MET A 332 -5.25 19.58 -10.78
N ASN A 333 -5.26 20.43 -11.81
CA ASN A 333 -6.01 21.68 -11.80
C ASN A 333 -7.54 21.46 -11.83
N LYS A 334 -8.03 20.47 -12.59
CA LYS A 334 -9.44 20.09 -12.59
C LYS A 334 -9.89 19.60 -11.22
N ILE A 335 -9.08 18.73 -10.59
CA ILE A 335 -9.36 18.23 -9.23
C ILE A 335 -9.31 19.39 -8.22
N ALA A 336 -8.34 20.30 -8.33
CA ALA A 336 -8.21 21.48 -7.47
C ALA A 336 -9.46 22.36 -7.52
N LYS A 337 -9.92 22.66 -8.75
CA LYS A 337 -11.12 23.45 -8.98
C LYS A 337 -12.35 22.78 -8.34
N PHE A 338 -12.57 21.50 -8.64
CA PHE A 338 -13.69 20.75 -8.06
C PHE A 338 -13.67 20.76 -6.53
N PHE A 339 -12.51 20.49 -5.90
CA PHE A 339 -12.40 20.48 -4.44
C PHE A 339 -12.66 21.87 -3.82
N LYS A 340 -12.26 22.94 -4.51
CA LYS A 340 -12.52 24.31 -4.07
C LYS A 340 -14.00 24.65 -4.15
N ASP A 341 -14.62 24.42 -5.32
CA ASP A 341 -16.02 24.76 -5.59
C ASP A 341 -16.96 23.98 -4.66
N GLU A 342 -16.69 22.71 -4.44
CA GLU A 342 -17.48 21.84 -3.58
C GLU A 342 -17.11 21.93 -2.09
N LYS A 343 -16.10 22.71 -1.71
CA LYS A 343 -15.52 22.69 -0.35
C LYS A 343 -15.26 21.25 0.12
N ASN A 344 -14.75 20.42 -0.79
CA ASN A 344 -14.32 19.04 -0.51
C ASN A 344 -12.79 18.98 -0.43
N PHE A 345 -12.25 17.85 0.00
CA PHE A 345 -10.81 17.72 0.22
C PHE A 345 -10.37 16.25 0.25
N SER A 346 -9.08 16.06 0.03
CA SER A 346 -8.38 14.85 0.44
C SER A 346 -7.56 15.14 1.69
N THR A 347 -7.59 14.24 2.66
CA THR A 347 -6.80 14.38 3.90
C THR A 347 -5.33 14.13 3.67
N PHE A 348 -5.01 13.22 2.75
CA PHE A 348 -3.64 12.81 2.44
C PHE A 348 -3.47 12.57 0.95
N ILE A 349 -2.49 13.22 0.33
CA ILE A 349 -2.21 13.08 -1.09
C ILE A 349 -0.74 12.75 -1.26
N ILE A 350 -0.48 11.63 -1.96
CA ILE A 350 0.86 11.17 -2.30
C ILE A 350 1.00 11.05 -3.81
N ILE A 351 2.11 11.52 -4.33
CA ILE A 351 2.50 11.35 -5.73
C ILE A 351 3.80 10.57 -5.80
N LYS A 352 3.84 9.59 -6.73
CA LYS A 352 5.04 8.84 -7.07
C LYS A 352 5.21 8.77 -8.57
N LYS A 353 6.45 8.86 -9.06
CA LYS A 353 6.75 8.62 -10.46
C LYS A 353 6.89 7.12 -10.71
N PHE A 354 6.29 6.63 -11.82
CA PHE A 354 6.42 5.28 -12.32
C PHE A 354 6.98 5.32 -13.73
N ASP A 355 7.98 4.45 -14.01
CA ASP A 355 8.67 4.43 -15.31
C ASP A 355 8.47 3.10 -16.07
N GLU A 356 7.79 2.12 -15.47
CA GLU A 356 7.58 0.81 -16.06
C GLU A 356 6.13 0.53 -16.43
N LYS A 357 5.93 -0.17 -17.55
CA LYS A 357 4.60 -0.66 -17.96
C LYS A 357 4.23 -1.92 -17.18
N GLY A 358 3.00 -1.98 -16.71
CA GLY A 358 2.39 -3.18 -16.16
C GLY A 358 1.84 -4.10 -17.26
N LYS A 359 1.73 -5.40 -16.94
CA LYS A 359 1.03 -6.40 -17.74
C LYS A 359 -0.27 -6.82 -17.03
N TYR A 360 -1.23 -7.29 -17.78
CA TYR A 360 -2.53 -7.78 -17.29
C TYR A 360 -3.25 -6.73 -16.40
N LEU A 361 -3.77 -7.14 -15.25
CA LEU A 361 -4.45 -6.27 -14.29
C LEU A 361 -3.53 -5.37 -13.47
N ASN A 362 -2.23 -5.50 -13.68
CA ASN A 362 -1.22 -4.78 -12.92
C ASN A 362 -1.34 -3.26 -13.11
N PHE A 363 -1.39 -2.50 -12.03
CA PHE A 363 -1.64 -1.05 -12.00
C PHE A 363 -0.56 -0.21 -12.70
N TYR A 364 0.62 -0.72 -12.93
CA TYR A 364 1.78 0.05 -13.40
C TYR A 364 1.65 0.63 -14.81
N GLY A 365 2.36 1.73 -15.03
CA GLY A 365 2.48 2.45 -16.28
C GLY A 365 3.52 3.57 -16.17
N GLN A 366 3.76 4.30 -17.26
CA GLN A 366 4.64 5.46 -17.25
C GLN A 366 3.85 6.72 -16.86
N GLY A 367 4.34 7.48 -15.86
CA GLY A 367 3.71 8.69 -15.39
C GLY A 367 3.67 8.83 -13.87
N PHE A 368 2.71 9.57 -13.37
CA PHE A 368 2.54 9.83 -11.94
C PHE A 368 1.39 9.02 -11.35
N SER A 369 1.69 8.18 -10.38
CA SER A 369 0.68 7.57 -9.50
C SER A 369 0.28 8.57 -8.43
N ILE A 370 -0.99 8.94 -8.42
CA ILE A 370 -1.60 9.85 -7.46
C ILE A 370 -2.48 9.05 -6.53
N SER A 371 -2.28 9.19 -5.21
CA SER A 371 -3.06 8.54 -4.17
C SER A 371 -3.72 9.58 -3.29
N MET A 372 -5.05 9.53 -3.14
CA MET A 372 -5.84 10.51 -2.41
C MET A 372 -6.75 9.83 -1.39
N ASP A 373 -6.64 10.18 -0.11
CA ASP A 373 -7.55 9.72 0.94
C ASP A 373 -8.70 10.72 1.09
N ILE A 374 -9.91 10.31 0.77
CA ILE A 374 -11.10 11.16 0.76
C ILE A 374 -12.10 10.64 1.79
N PRO A 375 -12.47 11.41 2.83
CA PRO A 375 -13.46 11.01 3.80
C PRO A 375 -14.83 10.77 3.16
N ILE A 376 -15.52 9.70 3.56
CA ILE A 376 -16.89 9.44 3.10
C ILE A 376 -17.87 10.30 3.89
N ASN A 377 -18.40 11.30 3.23
CA ASN A 377 -19.35 12.29 3.76
C ASN A 377 -20.49 12.52 2.76
N SER A 378 -21.35 13.50 3.00
CA SER A 378 -22.48 13.85 2.11
C SER A 378 -22.10 14.24 0.68
N LYS A 379 -20.81 14.54 0.42
CA LYS A 379 -20.29 14.92 -0.90
C LYS A 379 -19.64 13.76 -1.65
N PHE A 380 -19.65 12.55 -1.05
CA PHE A 380 -18.94 11.39 -1.57
C PHE A 380 -19.40 11.01 -2.98
N GLU A 381 -20.71 10.87 -3.20
CA GLU A 381 -21.24 10.47 -4.52
C GLU A 381 -20.88 11.48 -5.61
N LYS A 382 -20.95 12.78 -5.30
CA LYS A 382 -20.54 13.83 -6.25
C LYS A 382 -19.06 13.74 -6.59
N THR A 383 -18.23 13.45 -5.59
CA THR A 383 -16.77 13.29 -5.78
C THR A 383 -16.45 12.04 -6.59
N LYS A 384 -17.13 10.94 -6.31
CA LYS A 384 -17.02 9.69 -7.07
C LYS A 384 -17.34 9.91 -8.56
N ASN A 385 -18.49 10.52 -8.84
CA ASN A 385 -18.92 10.78 -10.22
C ASN A 385 -17.93 11.70 -10.96
N PHE A 386 -17.44 12.74 -10.28
CA PHE A 386 -16.42 13.63 -10.84
C PHE A 386 -15.11 12.88 -11.13
N LEU A 387 -14.60 12.05 -10.20
CA LEU A 387 -13.38 11.30 -10.44
C LEU A 387 -13.55 10.30 -11.58
N ASN A 388 -14.69 9.60 -11.65
CA ASN A 388 -14.97 8.69 -12.76
C ASN A 388 -15.03 9.41 -14.10
N SER A 389 -15.60 10.62 -14.19
CA SER A 389 -15.58 11.40 -15.41
C SER A 389 -14.16 11.78 -15.85
N ILE A 390 -13.28 12.14 -14.90
CA ILE A 390 -11.86 12.39 -15.18
C ILE A 390 -11.16 11.09 -15.64
N PHE A 391 -11.47 9.96 -15.02
CA PHE A 391 -10.85 8.67 -15.39
C PHE A 391 -11.22 8.27 -16.82
N GLN A 392 -12.46 8.47 -17.24
CA GLN A 392 -12.93 8.22 -18.60
C GLN A 392 -12.32 9.23 -19.61
N GLU A 393 -12.36 10.55 -19.29
CA GLU A 393 -11.86 11.62 -20.17
C GLU A 393 -10.38 11.42 -20.55
N TYR A 394 -9.54 10.96 -19.61
CA TYR A 394 -8.09 10.85 -19.82
C TYR A 394 -7.58 9.42 -19.96
N ASP A 395 -8.47 8.43 -20.08
CA ASP A 395 -8.11 6.99 -20.12
C ASP A 395 -7.17 6.61 -18.95
N ILE A 396 -7.62 6.91 -17.74
CA ILE A 396 -6.82 6.76 -16.53
C ILE A 396 -6.92 5.35 -15.99
N LYS A 397 -5.77 4.75 -15.71
CA LYS A 397 -5.66 3.46 -15.05
C LYS A 397 -5.80 3.59 -13.55
N VAL A 398 -6.72 2.85 -12.94
CA VAL A 398 -6.99 2.82 -11.49
C VAL A 398 -6.33 1.62 -10.81
N ASN A 399 -5.97 1.76 -9.53
CA ASN A 399 -5.44 0.66 -8.74
C ASN A 399 -6.57 -0.08 -8.01
N PHE A 400 -6.92 -1.26 -8.48
CA PHE A 400 -8.00 -2.07 -7.89
C PHE A 400 -7.80 -2.43 -6.41
N SER A 401 -6.57 -2.47 -5.91
CA SER A 401 -6.33 -2.70 -4.47
C SER A 401 -6.72 -1.53 -3.57
N LYS A 402 -6.96 -0.37 -4.18
CA LYS A 402 -7.32 0.88 -3.50
C LYS A 402 -8.73 1.31 -3.84
N ASP A 403 -9.20 0.88 -4.98
CA ASP A 403 -10.46 1.31 -5.55
C ASP A 403 -11.65 0.55 -4.98
N SER A 404 -12.70 1.30 -4.69
CA SER A 404 -14.03 0.78 -4.35
C SER A 404 -15.13 1.55 -5.10
N ILE A 405 -14.76 2.32 -6.14
CA ILE A 405 -15.67 3.23 -6.84
C ILE A 405 -15.66 3.08 -8.36
N ALA A 406 -14.73 2.30 -8.94
CA ALA A 406 -14.73 2.06 -10.38
C ALA A 406 -16.09 1.50 -10.82
N ASN A 407 -16.62 2.02 -11.91
CA ASN A 407 -17.81 1.47 -12.54
C ASN A 407 -17.45 0.15 -13.24
N LYS A 408 -18.47 -0.68 -13.50
CA LYS A 408 -18.27 -1.96 -14.19
C LYS A 408 -17.93 -1.77 -15.68
N ASP A 409 -18.17 -0.59 -16.20
CA ASP A 409 -17.88 -0.17 -17.57
C ASP A 409 -16.44 0.41 -17.57
#